data_786828ad8957be91cf4717a7d66acb17
#
_entry.id   786828ad8957be91cf4717a7d66acb17
#
_cell.length_a   1.000
_cell.length_b   1.000
_cell.length_c   1.000
_cell.angle_alpha   90.00
_cell.angle_beta   90.00
_cell.angle_gamma   90.00
#
_symmetry.space_group_name_H-M   'P 1'
#
loop_
_entity.id
_entity.type
_entity.pdbx_description
1 polymer ?
#
loop_
_entity_poly.entity_id
_entity_poly.type
_entity_poly.pdbx_seq_one_letter_code
_entity_poly.pdbx_strand_id
1 'polypeptide(L)'
;DGFCRHIEQMHGNKSAFELVAKLVEKDENAPFSHEEVLCSGLGSKFFLSLASVNPAAVASCIKHLVCSKAIDWLVEYLDGKARMNIVWALEKMCFATESFRDAILALARLAVAENETFYSNNSVGQLQQLFHIYLAGTEVKLSERVWALRKFVKLGEKYREVTLKCIG
;
A
#
# COMPACT_ATOMS: atom_id res chain seq x y z
N ASP A 1 -7.10 -0.89 20.04
CA ASP A 1 -6.10 0.19 20.11
C ASP A 1 -4.84 -0.15 20.93
N GLY A 2 -4.95 -0.91 22.03
CA GLY A 2 -3.77 -1.32 22.82
C GLY A 2 -2.83 -2.26 22.06
N PHE A 3 -3.36 -3.23 21.34
CA PHE A 3 -2.58 -4.19 20.56
C PHE A 3 -1.78 -3.51 19.43
N CYS A 4 -2.41 -2.63 18.67
CA CYS A 4 -1.72 -1.88 17.60
C CYS A 4 -0.56 -1.04 18.15
N ARG A 5 -0.76 -0.32 19.25
CA ARG A 5 0.30 0.45 19.92
C ARG A 5 1.43 -0.43 20.41
N HIS A 6 1.13 -1.62 20.92
CA HIS A 6 2.16 -2.56 21.38
C HIS A 6 3.03 -3.06 20.22
N ILE A 7 2.40 -3.38 19.06
CA ILE A 7 3.15 -3.75 17.84
C ILE A 7 4.06 -2.61 17.39
N GLU A 8 3.58 -1.37 17.37
CA GLU A 8 4.36 -0.21 16.94
C GLU A 8 5.58 0.05 17.83
N GLN A 9 5.50 -0.29 19.13
CA GLN A 9 6.62 -0.20 20.07
C GLN A 9 7.71 -1.26 19.83
N MET A 10 7.42 -2.30 19.04
CA MET A 10 8.38 -3.34 18.69
C MET A 10 9.29 -2.98 17.51
N HIS A 11 9.24 -1.74 17.02
CA HIS A 11 10.12 -1.26 15.95
C HIS A 11 11.59 -1.49 16.30
N GLY A 12 12.36 -2.09 15.36
CA GLY A 12 13.76 -2.47 15.59
C GLY A 12 13.99 -3.79 16.34
N ASN A 13 12.94 -4.46 16.82
CA ASN A 13 13.06 -5.79 17.43
C ASN A 13 13.13 -6.88 16.35
N LYS A 14 14.25 -7.61 16.27
CA LYS A 14 14.47 -8.66 15.26
C LYS A 14 13.41 -9.77 15.30
N SER A 15 13.04 -10.23 16.49
CA SER A 15 12.03 -11.29 16.64
C SER A 15 10.65 -10.81 16.20
N ALA A 16 10.29 -9.53 16.46
CA ALA A 16 9.06 -8.95 15.97
C ALA A 16 9.07 -8.79 14.44
N PHE A 17 10.20 -8.40 13.86
CA PHE A 17 10.39 -8.32 12.41
C PHE A 17 10.17 -9.67 11.71
N GLU A 18 10.77 -10.74 12.26
CA GLU A 18 10.60 -12.11 11.75
C GLU A 18 9.17 -12.62 11.95
N LEU A 19 8.52 -12.30 13.08
CA LEU A 19 7.12 -12.63 13.32
C LEU A 19 6.21 -11.97 12.31
N VAL A 20 6.37 -10.66 12.06
CA VAL A 20 5.57 -9.95 11.06
C VAL A 20 5.76 -10.56 9.67
N ALA A 21 6.99 -10.92 9.29
CA ALA A 21 7.23 -11.59 8.01
C ALA A 21 6.41 -12.88 7.86
N LYS A 22 6.35 -13.70 8.90
CA LYS A 22 5.54 -14.94 8.92
C LYS A 22 4.03 -14.65 8.88
N LEU A 23 3.56 -13.63 9.59
CA LEU A 23 2.13 -13.28 9.63
C LEU A 23 1.60 -12.83 8.28
N VAL A 24 2.44 -12.20 7.45
CA VAL A 24 2.08 -11.65 6.12
C VAL A 24 2.70 -12.44 4.96
N GLU A 25 3.22 -13.64 5.23
CA GLU A 25 3.78 -14.51 4.20
C GLU A 25 2.73 -14.86 3.14
N LYS A 26 3.17 -15.10 1.90
CA LYS A 26 2.27 -15.48 0.79
C LYS A 26 1.96 -16.97 0.85
N ASP A 27 1.44 -17.39 1.98
CA ASP A 27 1.05 -18.76 2.28
C ASP A 27 -0.41 -18.77 2.76
N GLU A 28 -1.18 -19.76 2.33
CA GLU A 28 -2.59 -19.89 2.70
C GLU A 28 -2.82 -20.06 4.22
N ASN A 29 -1.77 -20.44 4.96
CA ASN A 29 -1.83 -20.55 6.42
C ASN A 29 -1.45 -19.26 7.15
N ALA A 30 -0.93 -18.25 6.43
CA ALA A 30 -0.56 -16.98 7.04
C ALA A 30 -1.80 -16.09 7.30
N PRO A 31 -2.01 -15.63 8.54
CA PRO A 31 -3.27 -14.95 8.93
C PRO A 31 -3.64 -13.73 8.10
N PHE A 32 -2.63 -13.02 7.56
CA PHE A 32 -2.83 -11.77 6.80
C PHE A 32 -2.74 -11.97 5.28
N SER A 33 -2.63 -13.20 4.78
CA SER A 33 -2.59 -13.49 3.35
C SER A 33 -3.97 -13.59 2.69
N HIS A 34 -5.05 -13.34 3.46
CA HIS A 34 -6.43 -13.54 3.03
C HIS A 34 -7.13 -12.21 2.71
N GLU A 35 -7.96 -12.24 1.66
CA GLU A 35 -8.72 -11.07 1.22
C GLU A 35 -9.75 -10.61 2.24
N GLU A 36 -10.32 -11.50 3.03
CA GLU A 36 -11.25 -11.17 4.11
C GLU A 36 -10.61 -10.27 5.16
N VAL A 37 -9.32 -10.48 5.45
CA VAL A 37 -8.57 -9.62 6.37
C VAL A 37 -8.31 -8.26 5.74
N LEU A 38 -7.94 -8.23 4.45
CA LEU A 38 -7.73 -7.00 3.71
C LEU A 38 -9.00 -6.12 3.68
N CYS A 39 -10.15 -6.74 3.42
CA CYS A 39 -11.45 -6.05 3.25
C CYS A 39 -12.17 -5.77 4.58
N SER A 40 -11.74 -6.34 5.71
CA SER A 40 -12.35 -6.05 6.99
C SER A 40 -11.81 -4.75 7.59
N GLY A 41 -12.69 -3.95 8.22
CA GLY A 41 -12.29 -2.70 8.86
C GLY A 41 -11.33 -2.89 10.04
N LEU A 42 -11.36 -4.04 10.72
CA LEU A 42 -10.43 -4.38 11.80
C LEU A 42 -9.13 -4.97 11.24
N GLY A 43 -9.23 -5.95 10.33
CA GLY A 43 -8.06 -6.60 9.74
C GLY A 43 -7.18 -5.63 8.98
N SER A 44 -7.77 -4.76 8.14
CA SER A 44 -7.06 -3.73 7.39
C SER A 44 -6.28 -2.75 8.27
N LYS A 45 -6.78 -2.44 9.47
CA LYS A 45 -6.11 -1.57 10.44
C LYS A 45 -4.78 -2.15 10.93
N PHE A 46 -4.67 -3.47 11.04
CA PHE A 46 -3.43 -4.12 11.46
C PHE A 46 -2.29 -3.93 10.47
N PHE A 47 -2.57 -3.85 9.16
CA PHE A 47 -1.52 -3.62 8.16
C PHE A 47 -0.74 -2.34 8.43
N LEU A 48 -1.39 -1.27 8.91
CA LEU A 48 -0.72 -0.03 9.27
C LEU A 48 0.26 -0.22 10.44
N SER A 49 -0.13 -0.99 11.46
CA SER A 49 0.72 -1.27 12.62
C SER A 49 1.85 -2.24 12.27
N LEU A 50 1.56 -3.30 11.50
CA LEU A 50 2.56 -4.26 11.04
C LEU A 50 3.61 -3.60 10.13
N ALA A 51 3.20 -2.63 9.30
CA ALA A 51 4.09 -1.85 8.44
C ALA A 51 5.13 -1.03 9.23
N SER A 52 4.85 -0.67 10.50
CA SER A 52 5.85 0.01 11.35
C SER A 52 6.98 -0.91 11.78
N VAL A 53 6.77 -2.23 11.76
CA VAL A 53 7.75 -3.24 12.19
C VAL A 53 8.51 -3.80 11.00
N ASN A 54 7.78 -4.21 9.95
CA ASN A 54 8.39 -4.80 8.75
C ASN A 54 7.68 -4.28 7.47
N PRO A 55 8.00 -3.06 7.03
CA PRO A 55 7.34 -2.41 5.90
C PRO A 55 7.50 -3.19 4.59
N ALA A 56 8.65 -3.82 4.36
CA ALA A 56 8.91 -4.55 3.11
C ALA A 56 8.02 -5.80 2.99
N ALA A 57 7.91 -6.61 4.05
CA ALA A 57 7.07 -7.80 4.05
C ALA A 57 5.58 -7.43 3.90
N VAL A 58 5.13 -6.40 4.62
CA VAL A 58 3.74 -5.93 4.56
C VAL A 58 3.40 -5.36 3.17
N ALA A 59 4.28 -4.55 2.58
CA ALA A 59 4.10 -4.02 1.23
C ALA A 59 3.99 -5.14 0.19
N SER A 60 4.83 -6.17 0.31
CA SER A 60 4.80 -7.35 -0.58
C SER A 60 3.49 -8.14 -0.45
N CYS A 61 2.98 -8.31 0.78
CA CYS A 61 1.70 -8.96 1.05
C CYS A 61 0.53 -8.17 0.44
N ILE A 62 0.39 -6.88 0.77
CA ILE A 62 -0.68 -6.04 0.24
C ILE A 62 -0.62 -5.99 -1.28
N LYS A 63 0.57 -5.84 -1.88
CA LYS A 63 0.72 -5.88 -3.33
C LYS A 63 0.22 -7.19 -3.91
N HIS A 64 0.56 -8.33 -3.29
CA HIS A 64 0.09 -9.64 -3.76
C HIS A 64 -1.44 -9.70 -3.75
N LEU A 65 -2.06 -9.35 -2.63
CA LEU A 65 -3.51 -9.37 -2.46
C LEU A 65 -4.21 -8.42 -3.45
N VAL A 66 -3.76 -7.18 -3.55
CA VAL A 66 -4.39 -6.14 -4.40
C VAL A 66 -4.14 -6.39 -5.89
N CYS A 67 -2.93 -6.77 -6.29
CA CYS A 67 -2.61 -6.97 -7.71
C CYS A 67 -3.12 -8.30 -8.28
N SER A 68 -3.46 -9.28 -7.45
CA SER A 68 -4.09 -10.53 -7.89
C SER A 68 -5.57 -10.38 -8.24
N LYS A 69 -6.23 -9.31 -7.76
CA LYS A 69 -7.67 -9.09 -7.97
C LYS A 69 -7.97 -8.27 -9.22
N ALA A 70 -9.14 -8.52 -9.82
CA ALA A 70 -9.67 -7.66 -10.88
C ALA A 70 -9.95 -6.24 -10.35
N ILE A 71 -9.96 -5.24 -11.24
CA ILE A 71 -10.27 -3.85 -10.86
C ILE A 71 -11.68 -3.75 -10.27
N ASP A 72 -12.65 -4.38 -10.93
CA ASP A 72 -14.05 -4.33 -10.50
C ASP A 72 -14.25 -4.97 -9.12
N TRP A 73 -13.51 -6.04 -8.82
CA TRP A 73 -13.50 -6.64 -7.49
C TRP A 73 -12.98 -5.66 -6.42
N LEU A 74 -11.90 -4.93 -6.72
CA LEU A 74 -11.34 -3.93 -5.79
C LEU A 74 -12.30 -2.76 -5.57
N VAL A 75 -13.07 -2.38 -6.58
CA VAL A 75 -14.09 -1.33 -6.48
C VAL A 75 -15.25 -1.78 -5.60
N GLU A 76 -15.66 -3.06 -5.71
CA GLU A 76 -16.83 -3.61 -5.04
C GLU A 76 -16.56 -4.01 -3.58
N TYR A 77 -15.41 -4.65 -3.31
CA TYR A 77 -15.15 -5.31 -2.02
C TYR A 77 -14.13 -4.60 -1.13
N LEU A 78 -13.28 -3.72 -1.68
CA LEU A 78 -12.33 -2.95 -0.89
C LEU A 78 -12.74 -1.47 -0.87
N ASP A 79 -13.59 -1.12 0.07
CA ASP A 79 -14.19 0.21 0.22
C ASP A 79 -14.07 0.79 1.64
N GLY A 80 -14.56 2.00 1.84
CA GLY A 80 -14.72 2.67 3.12
C GLY A 80 -13.49 2.59 4.02
N LYS A 81 -13.71 2.18 5.29
CA LYS A 81 -12.63 2.12 6.30
C LYS A 81 -11.53 1.15 5.95
N ALA A 82 -11.87 0.02 5.33
CA ALA A 82 -10.86 -0.96 4.94
C ALA A 82 -9.91 -0.38 3.90
N ARG A 83 -10.46 0.22 2.85
CA ARG A 83 -9.68 0.87 1.81
C ARG A 83 -8.81 2.00 2.36
N MET A 84 -9.38 2.87 3.18
CA MET A 84 -8.67 3.98 3.82
C MET A 84 -7.46 3.50 4.63
N ASN A 85 -7.64 2.44 5.45
CA ASN A 85 -6.55 1.87 6.24
C ASN A 85 -5.42 1.32 5.35
N ILE A 86 -5.76 0.64 4.25
CA ILE A 86 -4.77 0.11 3.30
C ILE A 86 -4.05 1.23 2.56
N VAL A 87 -4.75 2.27 2.12
CA VAL A 87 -4.13 3.43 1.47
C VAL A 87 -3.14 4.12 2.41
N TRP A 88 -3.49 4.32 3.68
CA TRP A 88 -2.59 4.91 4.69
C TRP A 88 -1.38 4.02 5.00
N ALA A 89 -1.58 2.70 5.04
CA ALA A 89 -0.47 1.77 5.21
C ALA A 89 0.50 1.85 4.01
N LEU A 90 -0.04 1.90 2.79
CA LEU A 90 0.77 2.02 1.57
C LEU A 90 1.49 3.37 1.48
N GLU A 91 0.85 4.48 1.84
CA GLU A 91 1.47 5.81 1.94
C GLU A 91 2.71 5.75 2.83
N LYS A 92 2.55 5.22 4.05
CA LYS A 92 3.64 5.07 5.01
C LYS A 92 4.78 4.21 4.47
N MET A 93 4.46 3.12 3.76
CA MET A 93 5.45 2.23 3.16
C MET A 93 6.10 2.80 1.89
N CYS A 94 5.47 3.76 1.23
CA CYS A 94 6.09 4.49 0.12
C CYS A 94 7.16 5.50 0.59
N PHE A 95 7.31 5.74 1.89
CA PHE A 95 8.32 6.64 2.41
C PHE A 95 9.73 6.04 2.33
N ALA A 96 9.89 4.77 2.64
CA ALA A 96 11.18 4.09 2.73
C ALA A 96 11.52 3.28 1.46
N THR A 97 12.80 3.23 1.12
CA THR A 97 13.29 2.61 -0.13
C THR A 97 13.03 1.11 -0.21
N GLU A 98 13.12 0.38 0.91
CA GLU A 98 12.98 -1.08 0.97
C GLU A 98 11.55 -1.58 0.65
N SER A 99 10.55 -0.78 0.96
CA SER A 99 9.12 -1.11 0.74
C SER A 99 8.53 -0.41 -0.49
N PHE A 100 9.18 0.64 -0.98
CA PHE A 100 8.65 1.54 -1.99
C PHE A 100 8.12 0.83 -3.23
N ARG A 101 8.90 -0.05 -3.84
CA ARG A 101 8.54 -0.66 -5.12
C ARG A 101 7.26 -1.48 -5.05
N ASP A 102 7.06 -2.21 -3.97
CA ASP A 102 5.86 -3.02 -3.78
C ASP A 102 4.68 -2.14 -3.36
N ALA A 103 4.89 -1.20 -2.45
CA ALA A 103 3.87 -0.27 -1.99
C ALA A 103 3.33 0.62 -3.12
N ILE A 104 4.21 1.19 -3.94
CA ILE A 104 3.81 2.10 -5.03
C ILE A 104 3.02 1.37 -6.13
N LEU A 105 3.33 0.10 -6.41
CA LEU A 105 2.56 -0.71 -7.36
C LEU A 105 1.17 -1.05 -6.83
N ALA A 106 1.05 -1.38 -5.54
CA ALA A 106 -0.23 -1.62 -4.89
C ALA A 106 -1.07 -0.33 -4.85
N LEU A 107 -0.47 0.80 -4.48
CA LEU A 107 -1.14 2.10 -4.45
C LEU A 107 -1.63 2.52 -5.85
N ALA A 108 -0.81 2.32 -6.88
CA ALA A 108 -1.22 2.57 -8.27
C ALA A 108 -2.37 1.67 -8.72
N ARG A 109 -2.41 0.40 -8.28
CA ARG A 109 -3.53 -0.51 -8.54
C ARG A 109 -4.81 0.01 -7.90
N LEU A 110 -4.75 0.48 -6.67
CA LEU A 110 -5.89 1.10 -5.98
C LEU A 110 -6.30 2.41 -6.66
N ALA A 111 -5.35 3.23 -7.13
CA ALA A 111 -5.65 4.46 -7.84
C ALA A 111 -6.38 4.22 -9.18
N VAL A 112 -6.08 3.10 -9.86
CA VAL A 112 -6.84 2.66 -11.05
C VAL A 112 -8.24 2.17 -10.67
N ALA A 113 -8.40 1.56 -9.50
CA ALA A 113 -9.66 1.08 -8.93
C ALA A 113 -10.29 2.12 -7.98
N GLU A 114 -10.05 3.43 -8.16
CA GLU A 114 -10.51 4.45 -7.21
C GLU A 114 -12.04 4.53 -7.15
N ASN A 115 -12.59 4.35 -5.96
CA ASN A 115 -14.01 4.44 -5.66
C ASN A 115 -14.35 5.47 -4.57
N GLU A 116 -13.31 6.12 -3.98
CA GLU A 116 -13.44 7.07 -2.88
C GLU A 116 -13.09 8.50 -3.36
N THR A 117 -14.03 9.11 -4.08
CA THR A 117 -13.80 10.43 -4.71
C THR A 117 -14.14 11.62 -3.82
N PHE A 118 -14.72 11.37 -2.63
CA PHE A 118 -15.23 12.43 -1.75
C PHE A 118 -14.15 13.12 -0.91
N TYR A 119 -12.93 12.59 -0.85
CA TYR A 119 -11.82 13.17 -0.10
C TYR A 119 -10.50 13.04 -0.87
N SER A 120 -9.60 14.01 -0.63
CA SER A 120 -8.32 14.12 -1.34
C SER A 120 -7.27 13.08 -0.91
N ASN A 121 -7.42 12.48 0.29
CA ASN A 121 -6.49 11.48 0.82
C ASN A 121 -6.77 10.05 0.32
N ASN A 122 -7.47 9.93 -0.81
CA ASN A 122 -7.70 8.67 -1.50
C ASN A 122 -6.42 8.18 -2.22
N SER A 123 -6.49 7.02 -2.86
CA SER A 123 -5.33 6.42 -3.50
C SER A 123 -4.74 7.27 -4.63
N VAL A 124 -5.56 8.00 -5.36
CA VAL A 124 -5.08 8.92 -6.42
C VAL A 124 -4.36 10.11 -5.80
N GLY A 125 -4.94 10.76 -4.79
CA GLY A 125 -4.35 11.91 -4.12
C GLY A 125 -3.02 11.57 -3.43
N GLN A 126 -2.95 10.43 -2.74
CA GLN A 126 -1.71 9.96 -2.12
C GLN A 126 -0.64 9.63 -3.18
N LEU A 127 -1.04 9.00 -4.28
CA LEU A 127 -0.10 8.72 -5.36
C LEU A 127 0.47 10.00 -5.97
N GLN A 128 -0.35 11.03 -6.22
CA GLN A 128 0.09 12.32 -6.75
C GLN A 128 1.14 12.98 -5.85
N GLN A 129 0.94 12.98 -4.54
CA GLN A 129 1.88 13.59 -3.58
C GLN A 129 3.29 12.99 -3.66
N LEU A 130 3.42 11.69 -3.98
CA LEU A 130 4.72 11.02 -4.11
C LEU A 130 5.53 11.51 -5.32
N PHE A 131 4.88 12.12 -6.31
CA PHE A 131 5.53 12.59 -7.54
C PHE A 131 5.76 14.10 -7.57
N HIS A 132 5.38 14.84 -6.55
CA HIS A 132 5.76 16.25 -6.44
C HIS A 132 7.27 16.41 -6.50
N ILE A 133 7.76 17.40 -7.26
CA ILE A 133 9.20 17.69 -7.39
C ILE A 133 9.73 18.26 -6.08
N TYR A 134 8.96 19.16 -5.46
CA TYR A 134 9.26 19.75 -4.16
C TYR A 134 8.34 19.16 -3.09
N LEU A 135 8.88 18.88 -1.91
CA LEU A 135 8.13 18.32 -0.78
C LEU A 135 7.37 17.03 -1.13
N ALA A 136 8.03 16.15 -1.87
CA ALA A 136 7.47 14.82 -2.14
C ALA A 136 7.21 14.08 -0.82
N GLY A 137 6.10 13.37 -0.73
CA GLY A 137 5.73 12.56 0.44
C GLY A 137 6.59 11.29 0.60
N THR A 138 7.88 11.36 0.24
CA THR A 138 8.81 10.22 0.29
C THR A 138 10.26 10.68 0.33
N GLU A 139 11.14 9.93 1.02
CA GLU A 139 12.60 10.09 0.96
C GLU A 139 13.25 9.31 -0.19
N VAL A 140 12.45 8.58 -0.95
CA VAL A 140 12.94 7.74 -2.04
C VAL A 140 13.50 8.59 -3.18
N LYS A 141 14.65 8.18 -3.70
CA LYS A 141 15.36 8.88 -4.78
C LYS A 141 14.46 9.07 -6.01
N LEU A 142 14.64 10.19 -6.71
CA LEU A 142 13.91 10.50 -7.94
C LEU A 142 13.99 9.38 -8.98
N SER A 143 15.13 8.68 -9.07
CA SER A 143 15.32 7.54 -9.99
C SER A 143 14.30 6.41 -9.75
N GLU A 144 13.95 6.11 -8.49
CA GLU A 144 12.96 5.10 -8.13
C GLU A 144 11.54 5.58 -8.46
N ARG A 145 11.25 6.85 -8.24
CA ARG A 145 9.96 7.45 -8.63
C ARG A 145 9.77 7.43 -10.15
N VAL A 146 10.82 7.78 -10.92
CA VAL A 146 10.81 7.67 -12.38
C VAL A 146 10.66 6.23 -12.84
N TRP A 147 11.30 5.26 -12.14
CA TRP A 147 11.10 3.84 -12.40
C TRP A 147 9.61 3.45 -12.24
N ALA A 148 8.94 3.93 -11.20
CA ALA A 148 7.53 3.65 -10.96
C ALA A 148 6.64 4.18 -12.11
N LEU A 149 6.82 5.43 -12.54
CA LEU A 149 6.08 6.01 -13.67
C LEU A 149 6.28 5.19 -14.96
N ARG A 150 7.52 4.83 -15.26
CA ARG A 150 7.83 3.97 -16.41
C ARG A 150 7.16 2.60 -16.32
N LYS A 151 7.05 2.07 -15.11
CA LYS A 151 6.36 0.79 -14.87
C LYS A 151 4.86 0.93 -15.11
N PHE A 152 4.23 2.00 -14.59
CA PHE A 152 2.79 2.27 -14.77
C PHE A 152 2.42 2.37 -16.25
N VAL A 153 3.18 3.13 -17.05
CA VAL A 153 2.94 3.26 -18.49
C VAL A 153 2.91 1.91 -19.21
N LYS A 154 3.69 0.91 -18.74
CA LYS A 154 3.74 -0.44 -19.30
C LYS A 154 2.59 -1.34 -18.83
N LEU A 155 1.87 -1.00 -17.76
CA LEU A 155 0.78 -1.80 -17.20
C LEU A 155 -0.57 -1.61 -17.92
N GLY A 156 -0.68 -0.66 -18.85
CA GLY A 156 -1.87 -0.47 -19.68
C GLY A 156 -2.48 0.93 -19.57
N GLU A 157 -3.59 1.13 -20.30
CA GLU A 157 -4.20 2.45 -20.50
C GLU A 157 -4.67 3.12 -19.20
N LYS A 158 -5.42 2.39 -18.37
CA LYS A 158 -5.91 2.92 -17.07
C LYS A 158 -4.76 3.41 -16.17
N TYR A 159 -3.61 2.74 -16.20
CA TYR A 159 -2.42 3.17 -15.46
C TYR A 159 -1.76 4.40 -16.09
N ARG A 160 -1.81 4.56 -17.44
CA ARG A 160 -1.34 5.78 -18.11
C ARG A 160 -2.16 7.00 -17.71
N GLU A 161 -3.48 6.86 -17.60
CA GLU A 161 -4.36 7.94 -17.12
C GLU A 161 -3.99 8.37 -15.69
N VAL A 162 -3.77 7.40 -14.81
CA VAL A 162 -3.30 7.69 -13.44
C VAL A 162 -1.92 8.34 -13.45
N THR A 163 -1.00 7.86 -14.33
CA THR A 163 0.34 8.47 -14.48
C THR A 163 0.26 9.93 -14.90
N LEU A 164 -0.63 10.27 -15.85
CA LEU A 164 -0.82 11.66 -16.27
C LEU A 164 -1.30 12.57 -15.13
N LYS A 165 -2.18 12.05 -14.25
CA LYS A 165 -2.60 12.78 -13.05
C LYS A 165 -1.45 13.01 -12.04
N CYS A 166 -0.41 12.18 -12.04
CA CYS A 166 0.74 12.31 -11.13
C CYS A 166 1.77 13.36 -11.60
N ILE A 167 1.78 13.71 -12.88
CA ILE A 167 2.79 14.60 -13.48
C ILE A 167 2.20 15.94 -13.99
N GLY A 168 0.90 16.08 -13.96
CA GLY A 168 0.17 17.31 -14.35
C GLY A 168 -0.27 18.12 -13.18
#